data_7afe2ebbcd89d9158ec65f29c8cea819
#
_entry.id   7afe2ebbcd89d9158ec65f29c8cea819
#
_cell.length_a   1.000
_cell.length_b   1.000
_cell.length_c   1.000
_cell.angle_alpha   90.00
_cell.angle_beta   90.00
_cell.angle_gamma   90.00
#
_symmetry.space_group_name_H-M   'P 1'
#
loop_
_entity.id
_entity.type
_entity.pdbx_description
1 polymer ?
#
loop_
_entity_poly.entity_id
_entity_poly.type
_entity_poly.pdbx_seq_one_letter_code
_entity_poly.pdbx_strand_id
1 'polypeptide(L)'
;MLTEANENMFQFRGDLSMSQPGSTHDVLGTAVSMPVEIRNARCFVAGFTADAAAVAHAMRSAGPAAPELRPLRLRPGRTMCMLVFVDYIDGDLGPYNEFGVCFLVEEPGRPAASPASALRSLARGDARALIHHLPVDGDFTLAAGRGIWGFPKTLADFDVDHDSPTRHGRVSADGHLIADLTTRRGIPVPDNAKDTVLNAYSQLDGVLRMTPWKLTSTAGTRTRLGGARLTLGDHPIAAELRTLRLSRRALMTTSVDRLTMTFEDPTTIS
;
A
#
# COMPACT_ATOMS: atom_id res chain seq x y z
N MET A 1 66.57 -31.18 -10.59
CA MET A 1 65.27 -31.51 -11.23
C MET A 1 64.27 -30.56 -10.69
N LEU A 2 63.87 -29.72 -11.54
CA LEU A 2 63.06 -28.53 -11.33
C LEU A 2 61.60 -28.90 -11.26
N THR A 3 60.87 -28.35 -10.25
CA THR A 3 59.42 -28.36 -10.23
C THR A 3 58.95 -26.91 -10.10
N GLU A 4 58.31 -26.44 -11.16
CA GLU A 4 57.73 -25.12 -11.30
C GLU A 4 56.54 -24.97 -10.33
N ALA A 5 56.55 -23.89 -9.58
CA ALA A 5 55.41 -23.45 -8.76
C ALA A 5 54.48 -22.63 -9.67
N ASN A 6 53.27 -23.07 -9.71
CA ASN A 6 52.18 -22.44 -10.51
C ASN A 6 51.52 -21.36 -9.61
N GLU A 7 51.79 -20.11 -9.91
CA GLU A 7 51.10 -18.94 -9.32
C GLU A 7 49.74 -18.80 -9.96
N ASN A 8 48.72 -19.26 -9.25
CA ASN A 8 47.31 -18.92 -9.55
C ASN A 8 46.94 -17.61 -8.88
N MET A 9 47.06 -16.54 -9.60
CA MET A 9 46.61 -15.21 -9.23
C MET A 9 45.08 -15.17 -9.35
N PHE A 10 44.41 -15.20 -8.24
CA PHE A 10 42.97 -14.95 -8.15
C PHE A 10 42.69 -13.51 -8.55
N GLN A 11 42.29 -13.30 -9.79
CA GLN A 11 41.62 -12.06 -10.19
C GLN A 11 40.20 -12.06 -9.62
N PHE A 12 40.00 -11.35 -8.53
CA PHE A 12 38.68 -10.85 -8.13
C PHE A 12 38.22 -9.88 -9.21
N ARG A 13 37.48 -10.36 -10.20
CA ARG A 13 36.59 -9.50 -10.99
C ARG A 13 35.41 -9.15 -10.08
N GLY A 14 35.47 -7.99 -9.46
CA GLY A 14 34.30 -7.33 -8.91
C GLY A 14 33.31 -7.09 -10.05
N ASP A 15 32.29 -7.91 -10.11
CA ASP A 15 31.11 -7.65 -10.92
C ASP A 15 30.44 -6.41 -10.30
N LEU A 16 30.80 -5.24 -10.80
CA LEU A 16 29.99 -4.04 -10.65
C LEU A 16 28.72 -4.35 -11.44
N SER A 17 27.72 -4.91 -10.77
CA SER A 17 26.36 -4.96 -11.26
C SER A 17 25.93 -3.53 -11.56
N MET A 18 26.13 -3.11 -12.79
CA MET A 18 25.56 -1.88 -13.32
C MET A 18 24.04 -2.10 -13.26
N SER A 19 23.38 -1.43 -12.33
CA SER A 19 21.94 -1.36 -12.28
C SER A 19 21.46 -1.00 -13.69
N GLN A 20 20.61 -1.83 -14.27
CA GLN A 20 19.96 -1.50 -15.54
C GLN A 20 19.29 -0.13 -15.35
N PRO A 21 19.42 0.79 -16.32
CA PRO A 21 18.70 2.05 -16.24
C PRO A 21 17.22 1.72 -16.05
N GLY A 22 16.60 2.28 -15.01
CA GLY A 22 15.18 2.10 -14.74
C GLY A 22 14.34 2.54 -15.94
N SER A 23 13.14 2.00 -16.05
CA SER A 23 12.19 2.44 -17.08
C SER A 23 11.85 3.92 -16.89
N THR A 24 11.40 4.57 -17.96
CA THR A 24 10.92 5.96 -17.90
C THR A 24 9.53 6.00 -18.53
N HIS A 25 8.61 6.66 -17.87
CA HIS A 25 7.21 6.82 -18.29
C HIS A 25 6.91 8.29 -18.56
N ASP A 26 6.18 8.57 -19.63
CA ASP A 26 5.64 9.91 -19.86
C ASP A 26 4.33 10.08 -19.09
N VAL A 27 4.28 11.10 -18.25
CA VAL A 27 3.09 11.46 -17.48
C VAL A 27 2.77 12.93 -17.75
N LEU A 28 1.75 13.21 -18.51
CA LEU A 28 1.33 14.57 -18.87
C LEU A 28 2.48 15.41 -19.46
N GLY A 29 3.34 14.82 -20.28
CA GLY A 29 4.50 15.46 -20.90
C GLY A 29 5.73 15.57 -19.97
N THR A 30 5.69 14.97 -18.79
CA THR A 30 6.81 14.91 -17.86
C THR A 30 7.37 13.49 -17.77
N ALA A 31 8.68 13.34 -17.94
CA ALA A 31 9.35 12.04 -17.81
C ALA A 31 9.47 11.65 -16.32
N VAL A 32 8.91 10.51 -15.95
CA VAL A 32 9.02 9.91 -14.61
C VAL A 32 9.91 8.69 -14.70
N SER A 33 11.06 8.74 -14.02
CA SER A 33 12.02 7.63 -13.99
C SER A 33 11.72 6.66 -12.86
N MET A 34 11.97 5.37 -13.10
CA MET A 34 11.80 4.33 -12.09
C MET A 34 13.13 3.93 -11.45
N PRO A 35 13.14 3.58 -10.16
CA PRO A 35 11.99 3.63 -9.23
C PRO A 35 11.62 5.07 -8.86
N VAL A 36 10.34 5.29 -8.57
CA VAL A 36 9.87 6.58 -8.01
C VAL A 36 10.28 6.64 -6.54
N GLU A 37 10.95 7.70 -6.15
CA GLU A 37 11.40 7.91 -4.78
C GLU A 37 10.42 8.78 -3.99
N ILE A 38 10.05 8.31 -2.79
CA ILE A 38 9.36 9.06 -1.76
C ILE A 38 10.37 9.31 -0.63
N ARG A 39 10.85 10.54 -0.57
CA ARG A 39 11.89 10.98 0.38
C ARG A 39 11.33 11.37 1.73
N ASN A 40 10.09 11.82 1.77
CA ASN A 40 9.40 12.15 3.01
C ASN A 40 7.87 12.00 2.83
N ALA A 41 7.27 11.13 3.62
CA ALA A 41 5.84 11.02 3.77
C ALA A 41 5.50 10.72 5.23
N ARG A 42 4.23 10.88 5.59
CA ARG A 42 3.68 10.48 6.89
C ARG A 42 2.31 9.86 6.70
N CYS A 43 1.93 8.97 7.57
CA CYS A 43 0.64 8.31 7.43
C CYS A 43 0.01 7.91 8.76
N PHE A 44 -1.28 7.65 8.71
CA PHE A 44 -1.97 6.88 9.73
C PHE A 44 -2.94 5.89 9.11
N VAL A 45 -3.07 4.75 9.75
CA VAL A 45 -3.79 3.58 9.25
C VAL A 45 -4.75 3.08 10.33
N ALA A 46 -5.94 2.68 9.92
CA ALA A 46 -6.86 1.91 10.74
C ALA A 46 -7.24 0.61 10.03
N GLY A 47 -6.95 -0.52 10.66
CA GLY A 47 -7.33 -1.85 10.16
C GLY A 47 -8.62 -2.33 10.82
N PHE A 48 -9.63 -2.61 10.01
CA PHE A 48 -10.91 -3.16 10.45
C PHE A 48 -11.06 -4.60 9.95
N THR A 49 -11.64 -5.48 10.75
CA THR A 49 -12.06 -6.76 10.17
C THR A 49 -13.30 -6.56 9.31
N ALA A 50 -13.33 -7.22 8.15
CA ALA A 50 -14.41 -7.16 7.16
C ALA A 50 -14.93 -8.56 6.86
N ASP A 51 -16.15 -8.66 6.34
CA ASP A 51 -16.71 -9.92 5.84
C ASP A 51 -15.95 -10.36 4.58
N ALA A 52 -15.34 -11.54 4.60
CA ALA A 52 -14.48 -12.01 3.50
C ALA A 52 -15.25 -12.25 2.20
N ALA A 53 -16.52 -12.63 2.27
CA ALA A 53 -17.36 -12.83 1.08
C ALA A 53 -17.77 -11.48 0.47
N ALA A 54 -18.09 -10.49 1.31
CA ALA A 54 -18.40 -9.13 0.85
C ALA A 54 -17.17 -8.47 0.22
N VAL A 55 -15.97 -8.60 0.81
CA VAL A 55 -14.73 -8.12 0.22
C VAL A 55 -14.44 -8.80 -1.12
N ALA A 56 -14.58 -10.13 -1.20
CA ALA A 56 -14.41 -10.84 -2.47
C ALA A 56 -15.42 -10.39 -3.54
N HIS A 57 -16.65 -10.04 -3.14
CA HIS A 57 -17.64 -9.48 -4.05
C HIS A 57 -17.22 -8.08 -4.54
N ALA A 58 -16.81 -7.18 -3.66
CA ALA A 58 -16.33 -5.84 -4.00
C ALA A 58 -15.13 -5.90 -4.97
N MET A 59 -14.16 -6.78 -4.70
CA MET A 59 -13.01 -6.99 -5.58
C MET A 59 -13.41 -7.41 -7.00
N ARG A 60 -14.40 -8.29 -7.15
CA ARG A 60 -14.91 -8.70 -8.48
C ARG A 60 -15.71 -7.61 -9.17
N SER A 61 -16.42 -6.78 -8.41
CA SER A 61 -17.22 -5.66 -8.95
C SER A 61 -16.36 -4.55 -9.52
N ALA A 62 -15.10 -4.41 -9.08
CA ALA A 62 -14.13 -3.47 -9.65
C ALA A 62 -13.63 -3.89 -11.06
N GLY A 63 -14.03 -5.07 -11.55
CA GLY A 63 -13.75 -5.61 -12.87
C GLY A 63 -13.17 -7.02 -12.81
N PRO A 64 -13.36 -7.83 -13.87
CA PRO A 64 -12.73 -9.14 -13.95
C PRO A 64 -11.21 -8.97 -14.11
N ALA A 65 -10.43 -9.64 -13.29
CA ALA A 65 -8.98 -9.81 -13.50
C ALA A 65 -8.65 -11.29 -13.40
N ALA A 66 -7.71 -11.72 -14.21
CA ALA A 66 -7.12 -13.06 -14.13
C ALA A 66 -5.63 -12.92 -13.81
N PRO A 67 -5.08 -13.71 -12.87
CA PRO A 67 -5.77 -14.62 -11.96
C PRO A 67 -6.61 -13.90 -10.90
N GLU A 68 -7.69 -14.56 -10.42
CA GLU A 68 -8.57 -13.98 -9.40
C GLU A 68 -7.82 -13.84 -8.06
N LEU A 69 -7.81 -12.61 -7.52
CA LEU A 69 -7.32 -12.34 -6.18
C LEU A 69 -8.34 -12.79 -5.13
N ARG A 70 -7.85 -13.34 -4.02
CA ARG A 70 -8.67 -13.76 -2.89
C ARG A 70 -8.31 -12.97 -1.64
N PRO A 71 -9.31 -12.54 -0.83
CA PRO A 71 -9.04 -11.92 0.46
C PRO A 71 -8.28 -12.88 1.39
N LEU A 72 -7.21 -12.41 2.02
CA LEU A 72 -6.47 -13.15 3.05
C LEU A 72 -7.35 -13.32 4.29
N ARG A 73 -7.65 -14.55 4.68
CA ARG A 73 -8.51 -14.87 5.82
C ARG A 73 -7.69 -14.90 7.11
N LEU A 74 -7.94 -13.96 8.01
CA LEU A 74 -7.32 -13.93 9.34
C LEU A 74 -8.03 -14.83 10.35
N ARG A 75 -9.32 -15.13 10.11
CA ARG A 75 -10.17 -16.09 10.83
C ARG A 75 -11.35 -16.49 9.93
N PRO A 76 -12.12 -17.53 10.28
CA PRO A 76 -13.26 -17.97 9.48
C PRO A 76 -14.19 -16.82 9.10
N GLY A 77 -14.43 -16.64 7.80
CA GLY A 77 -15.31 -15.61 7.26
C GLY A 77 -14.85 -14.16 7.39
N ARG A 78 -13.65 -13.90 7.93
CA ARG A 78 -13.18 -12.53 8.16
C ARG A 78 -11.79 -12.29 7.55
N THR A 79 -11.68 -11.15 6.87
CA THR A 79 -10.44 -10.56 6.35
C THR A 79 -10.17 -9.20 6.99
N MET A 80 -9.20 -8.45 6.47
CA MET A 80 -8.89 -7.10 6.90
C MET A 80 -9.09 -6.11 5.76
N CYS A 81 -9.78 -5.02 6.08
CA CYS A 81 -9.83 -3.79 5.31
C CYS A 81 -9.01 -2.74 6.05
N MET A 82 -8.05 -2.13 5.36
CA MET A 82 -7.23 -1.03 5.89
C MET A 82 -7.69 0.28 5.25
N LEU A 83 -7.86 1.29 6.08
CA LEU A 83 -8.10 2.67 5.67
C LEU A 83 -6.84 3.46 6.02
N VAL A 84 -6.25 4.11 5.02
CA VAL A 84 -4.92 4.73 5.12
C VAL A 84 -5.03 6.17 4.67
N PHE A 85 -4.57 7.12 5.48
CA PHE A 85 -4.30 8.49 5.05
C PHE A 85 -2.80 8.68 4.95
N VAL A 86 -2.34 9.16 3.81
CA VAL A 86 -0.93 9.47 3.54
C VAL A 86 -0.82 10.92 3.11
N ASP A 87 0.15 11.62 3.69
CA ASP A 87 0.63 12.92 3.25
C ASP A 87 2.03 12.71 2.67
N TYR A 88 2.15 12.79 1.36
CA TYR A 88 3.41 12.79 0.63
C TYR A 88 3.95 14.20 0.61
N ILE A 89 5.02 14.46 1.37
CA ILE A 89 5.59 15.79 1.59
C ILE A 89 6.67 16.10 0.56
N ASP A 90 7.51 15.10 0.25
CA ASP A 90 8.61 15.20 -0.73
C ASP A 90 8.79 13.86 -1.45
N GLY A 91 8.80 13.91 -2.77
CA GLY A 91 9.00 12.77 -3.67
C GLY A 91 8.95 13.20 -5.12
N ASP A 92 9.21 12.26 -6.02
CA ASP A 92 9.32 12.53 -7.47
C ASP A 92 7.98 12.89 -8.12
N LEU A 93 6.86 12.59 -7.47
CA LEU A 93 5.51 12.95 -7.93
C LEU A 93 5.02 14.28 -7.33
N GLY A 94 5.88 15.00 -6.57
CA GLY A 94 5.49 16.19 -5.83
C GLY A 94 4.68 15.89 -4.56
N PRO A 95 4.26 16.93 -3.82
CA PRO A 95 3.45 16.78 -2.62
C PRO A 95 1.97 16.52 -2.97
N TYR A 96 1.32 15.61 -2.25
CA TYR A 96 -0.11 15.31 -2.37
C TYR A 96 -0.63 14.49 -1.20
N ASN A 97 -1.95 14.55 -0.99
CA ASN A 97 -2.65 13.67 -0.05
C ASN A 97 -3.27 12.47 -0.75
N GLU A 98 -3.35 11.35 -0.04
CA GLU A 98 -3.91 10.10 -0.55
C GLU A 98 -4.73 9.40 0.53
N PHE A 99 -5.89 8.87 0.13
CA PHE A 99 -6.69 7.98 0.97
C PHE A 99 -6.81 6.61 0.33
N GLY A 100 -6.28 5.59 1.00
CA GLY A 100 -6.30 4.21 0.53
C GLY A 100 -7.38 3.36 1.21
N VAL A 101 -8.18 2.66 0.41
CA VAL A 101 -8.97 1.51 0.83
C VAL A 101 -8.27 0.26 0.33
N CYS A 102 -7.68 -0.51 1.26
CA CYS A 102 -6.82 -1.63 0.90
C CYS A 102 -7.33 -2.93 1.55
N PHE A 103 -7.28 -4.02 0.82
CA PHE A 103 -7.62 -5.35 1.32
C PHE A 103 -6.36 -6.22 1.39
N LEU A 104 -6.15 -6.92 2.50
CA LEU A 104 -5.13 -7.97 2.53
C LEU A 104 -5.56 -9.12 1.62
N VAL A 105 -4.65 -9.56 0.75
CA VAL A 105 -4.92 -10.60 -0.25
C VAL A 105 -3.91 -11.75 -0.17
N GLU A 106 -4.33 -12.90 -0.67
CA GLU A 106 -3.46 -14.06 -0.88
C GLU A 106 -2.62 -13.87 -2.15
N GLU A 107 -1.51 -14.57 -2.24
CA GLU A 107 -0.72 -14.61 -3.48
C GLU A 107 -1.53 -15.29 -4.60
N PRO A 108 -1.64 -14.66 -5.78
CA PRO A 108 -2.35 -15.26 -6.91
C PRO A 108 -1.79 -16.64 -7.27
N GLY A 109 -2.68 -17.57 -7.65
CA GLY A 109 -2.28 -18.93 -8.07
C GLY A 109 -1.85 -19.86 -6.93
N ARG A 110 -1.75 -19.40 -5.68
CA ARG A 110 -1.42 -20.25 -4.52
C ARG A 110 -2.68 -20.87 -3.88
N PRO A 111 -2.56 -22.04 -3.24
CA PRO A 111 -3.62 -22.58 -2.40
C PRO A 111 -4.02 -21.60 -1.28
N ALA A 112 -5.30 -21.64 -0.88
CA ALA A 112 -5.80 -20.79 0.19
C ALA A 112 -5.01 -20.98 1.49
N ALA A 113 -4.55 -19.88 2.06
CA ALA A 113 -3.81 -19.89 3.32
C ALA A 113 -4.71 -20.24 4.50
N SER A 114 -4.22 -21.05 5.42
CA SER A 114 -4.90 -21.19 6.72
C SER A 114 -4.73 -19.88 7.53
N PRO A 115 -5.68 -19.55 8.45
CA PRO A 115 -5.52 -18.36 9.30
C PRO A 115 -4.21 -18.32 10.07
N ALA A 116 -3.70 -19.46 10.52
CA ALA A 116 -2.42 -19.53 11.22
C ALA A 116 -1.22 -19.25 10.29
N SER A 117 -1.27 -19.69 9.02
CA SER A 117 -0.24 -19.36 8.04
C SER A 117 -0.31 -17.91 7.62
N ALA A 118 -1.51 -17.34 7.46
CA ALA A 118 -1.73 -15.94 7.18
C ALA A 118 -1.12 -15.02 8.25
N LEU A 119 -1.40 -15.29 9.52
CA LEU A 119 -0.82 -14.54 10.63
C LEU A 119 0.71 -14.65 10.70
N ARG A 120 1.27 -15.84 10.43
CA ARG A 120 2.72 -16.03 10.34
C ARG A 120 3.36 -15.24 9.19
N SER A 121 2.73 -15.20 8.03
CA SER A 121 3.19 -14.44 6.87
C SER A 121 3.24 -12.94 7.21
N LEU A 122 2.16 -12.40 7.76
CA LEU A 122 2.11 -10.99 8.21
C LEU A 122 3.18 -10.68 9.27
N ALA A 123 3.39 -11.58 10.24
CA ALA A 123 4.41 -11.40 11.28
C ALA A 123 5.85 -11.43 10.74
N ARG A 124 6.07 -12.00 9.54
CA ARG A 124 7.35 -11.99 8.83
C ARG A 124 7.53 -10.78 7.90
N GLY A 125 6.54 -9.88 7.85
CA GLY A 125 6.53 -8.74 6.93
C GLY A 125 6.14 -9.09 5.49
N ASP A 126 5.65 -10.31 5.23
CA ASP A 126 5.16 -10.72 3.92
C ASP A 126 3.69 -10.31 3.77
N ALA A 127 3.47 -9.01 3.61
CA ALA A 127 2.15 -8.43 3.42
C ALA A 127 1.88 -8.21 1.94
N ARG A 128 0.67 -8.58 1.52
CA ARG A 128 0.13 -8.34 0.19
C ARG A 128 -1.19 -7.61 0.32
N ALA A 129 -1.30 -6.46 -0.35
CA ALA A 129 -2.49 -5.64 -0.30
C ALA A 129 -3.01 -5.31 -1.70
N LEU A 130 -4.30 -5.50 -1.94
CA LEU A 130 -4.97 -4.92 -3.10
C LEU A 130 -5.36 -3.48 -2.74
N ILE A 131 -4.93 -2.55 -3.57
CA ILE A 131 -5.38 -1.16 -3.55
C ILE A 131 -6.73 -1.13 -4.28
N HIS A 132 -7.81 -0.97 -3.54
CA HIS A 132 -9.17 -1.08 -4.07
C HIS A 132 -9.77 0.26 -4.46
N HIS A 133 -9.55 1.30 -3.64
CA HIS A 133 -9.82 2.70 -3.97
C HIS A 133 -8.63 3.55 -3.51
N LEU A 134 -8.34 4.60 -4.27
CA LEU A 134 -7.18 5.46 -4.00
C LEU A 134 -7.46 6.93 -4.36
N PRO A 135 -8.41 7.61 -3.69
CA PRO A 135 -8.60 9.06 -3.84
C PRO A 135 -7.31 9.85 -3.54
N VAL A 136 -7.06 10.89 -4.34
CA VAL A 136 -5.91 11.82 -4.24
C VAL A 136 -6.33 13.24 -4.55
N ASP A 137 -5.53 14.24 -4.15
CA ASP A 137 -5.81 15.66 -4.41
C ASP A 137 -4.95 16.28 -5.54
N GLY A 138 -4.22 15.45 -6.30
CA GLY A 138 -3.33 15.93 -7.37
C GLY A 138 -3.56 15.26 -8.71
N ASP A 139 -3.72 16.06 -9.78
CA ASP A 139 -3.88 15.55 -11.15
C ASP A 139 -2.66 14.79 -11.66
N PHE A 140 -1.45 15.26 -11.34
CA PHE A 140 -0.22 14.61 -11.77
C PHE A 140 -0.07 13.21 -11.15
N THR A 141 -0.28 13.09 -9.84
CA THR A 141 -0.22 11.79 -9.15
C THR A 141 -1.36 10.86 -9.57
N LEU A 142 -2.55 11.43 -9.92
CA LEU A 142 -3.65 10.65 -10.50
C LEU A 142 -3.23 10.04 -11.84
N ALA A 143 -2.69 10.86 -12.75
CA ALA A 143 -2.25 10.40 -14.07
C ALA A 143 -1.10 9.38 -13.96
N ALA A 144 -0.08 9.65 -13.12
CA ALA A 144 1.02 8.72 -12.86
C ALA A 144 0.52 7.40 -12.28
N GLY A 145 -0.34 7.45 -11.24
CA GLY A 145 -0.85 6.26 -10.56
C GLY A 145 -1.65 5.34 -11.49
N ARG A 146 -2.51 5.91 -12.31
CA ARG A 146 -3.31 5.15 -13.29
C ARG A 146 -2.46 4.65 -14.45
N GLY A 147 -1.61 5.52 -15.01
CA GLY A 147 -0.84 5.22 -16.22
C GLY A 147 0.31 4.23 -15.98
N ILE A 148 1.06 4.40 -14.91
CA ILE A 148 2.22 3.54 -14.60
C ILE A 148 1.77 2.26 -13.92
N TRP A 149 1.10 2.37 -12.77
CA TRP A 149 0.84 1.22 -11.89
C TRP A 149 -0.57 0.65 -11.99
N GLY A 150 -1.48 1.30 -12.73
CA GLY A 150 -2.87 0.89 -12.78
C GLY A 150 -3.58 1.03 -11.43
N PHE A 151 -3.16 1.97 -10.58
CA PHE A 151 -3.86 2.26 -9.34
C PHE A 151 -5.21 2.93 -9.63
N PRO A 152 -6.29 2.54 -8.93
CA PRO A 152 -7.64 3.08 -9.16
C PRO A 152 -7.80 4.48 -8.54
N LYS A 153 -6.89 5.41 -8.90
CA LYS A 153 -6.93 6.79 -8.40
C LYS A 153 -8.11 7.56 -8.94
N THR A 154 -8.70 8.39 -8.08
CA THR A 154 -9.75 9.37 -8.36
C THR A 154 -9.41 10.68 -7.67
N LEU A 155 -9.93 11.81 -8.15
CA LEU A 155 -9.76 13.09 -7.45
C LEU A 155 -10.68 13.17 -6.24
N ALA A 156 -10.20 13.84 -5.20
CA ALA A 156 -10.94 14.10 -3.97
C ALA A 156 -10.37 15.31 -3.22
N ASP A 157 -11.18 15.84 -2.30
CA ASP A 157 -10.80 16.92 -1.37
C ASP A 157 -10.41 16.32 -0.03
N PHE A 158 -9.37 16.89 0.57
CA PHE A 158 -8.79 16.41 1.84
C PHE A 158 -8.77 17.50 2.90
N ASP A 159 -9.08 17.12 4.13
CA ASP A 159 -8.85 17.90 5.36
C ASP A 159 -8.20 16.95 6.37
N VAL A 160 -6.88 17.08 6.57
CA VAL A 160 -6.08 16.09 7.31
C VAL A 160 -5.17 16.76 8.34
N ASP A 161 -5.25 16.29 9.58
CA ASP A 161 -4.36 16.66 10.67
C ASP A 161 -3.45 15.47 11.05
N HIS A 162 -2.19 15.57 10.64
CA HIS A 162 -1.14 14.62 11.01
C HIS A 162 -0.33 15.06 12.24
N ASP A 163 -0.52 16.26 12.77
CA ASP A 163 0.34 16.85 13.79
C ASP A 163 -0.19 16.61 15.22
N SER A 164 -1.51 16.59 15.38
CA SER A 164 -2.15 16.33 16.66
C SER A 164 -1.90 14.90 17.16
N PRO A 165 -1.86 14.68 18.48
CA PRO A 165 -1.80 13.32 19.06
C PRO A 165 -2.96 12.42 18.63
N THR A 166 -4.11 13.01 18.31
CA THR A 166 -5.24 12.35 17.67
C THR A 166 -5.23 12.73 16.22
N ARG A 167 -4.76 11.82 15.36
CA ARG A 167 -4.74 12.05 13.90
C ARG A 167 -6.16 12.06 13.37
N HIS A 168 -6.44 12.97 12.48
CA HIS A 168 -7.75 13.10 11.83
C HIS A 168 -7.59 13.24 10.33
N GLY A 169 -8.44 12.57 9.56
CA GLY A 169 -8.52 12.71 8.12
C GLY A 169 -9.95 12.64 7.65
N ARG A 170 -10.32 13.60 6.85
CA ARG A 170 -11.59 13.69 6.15
C ARG A 170 -11.31 13.73 4.64
N VAL A 171 -11.99 12.90 3.90
CA VAL A 171 -11.92 12.84 2.44
C VAL A 171 -13.33 12.90 1.85
N SER A 172 -13.53 13.74 0.84
CA SER A 172 -14.80 13.92 0.12
C SER A 172 -14.54 14.06 -1.38
N ALA A 173 -15.50 13.71 -2.20
CA ALA A 173 -15.46 13.94 -3.64
C ALA A 173 -16.85 14.34 -4.11
N ASP A 174 -16.90 15.24 -5.10
CA ASP A 174 -18.15 15.78 -5.69
C ASP A 174 -19.10 16.34 -4.61
N GLY A 175 -18.57 16.92 -3.53
CA GLY A 175 -19.34 17.44 -2.41
C GLY A 175 -19.86 16.37 -1.42
N HIS A 176 -19.57 15.09 -1.65
CA HIS A 176 -20.03 13.96 -0.83
C HIS A 176 -18.91 13.41 0.02
N LEU A 177 -19.18 13.21 1.33
CA LEU A 177 -18.22 12.63 2.24
C LEU A 177 -17.99 11.16 1.90
N ILE A 178 -16.71 10.77 1.72
CA ILE A 178 -16.28 9.38 1.62
C ILE A 178 -16.07 8.81 3.03
N ALA A 179 -15.14 9.39 3.77
CA ALA A 179 -14.77 8.94 5.11
C ALA A 179 -14.28 10.09 5.99
N ASP A 180 -14.59 9.99 7.27
CA ASP A 180 -14.03 10.80 8.35
C ASP A 180 -13.45 9.82 9.38
N LEU A 181 -12.12 9.79 9.48
CA LEU A 181 -11.37 8.84 10.29
C LEU A 181 -10.54 9.57 11.34
N THR A 182 -10.76 9.24 12.59
CA THR A 182 -9.94 9.70 13.71
C THR A 182 -9.19 8.52 14.31
N THR A 183 -7.89 8.68 14.57
CA THR A 183 -7.08 7.66 15.25
C THR A 183 -6.40 8.24 16.48
N ARG A 184 -6.47 7.51 17.60
CA ARG A 184 -5.81 7.88 18.84
C ARG A 184 -4.35 7.47 18.82
N ARG A 185 -3.50 8.27 19.45
CA ARG A 185 -2.07 7.99 19.60
C ARG A 185 -1.83 6.59 20.20
N GLY A 186 -0.95 5.83 19.55
CA GLY A 186 -0.48 4.54 20.02
C GLY A 186 0.75 4.63 20.92
N ILE A 187 1.26 3.47 21.31
CA ILE A 187 2.56 3.32 21.97
C ILE A 187 3.67 3.30 20.91
N PRO A 188 4.86 3.83 21.19
CA PRO A 188 5.99 3.72 20.30
C PRO A 188 6.33 2.26 20.03
N VAL A 189 6.68 1.97 18.80
CA VAL A 189 7.30 0.69 18.40
C VAL A 189 8.66 1.00 17.79
N PRO A 190 9.60 0.05 17.81
CA PRO A 190 10.90 0.25 17.18
C PRO A 190 10.74 0.69 15.73
N ASP A 191 11.51 1.70 15.34
CA ASP A 191 11.55 2.15 13.96
C ASP A 191 12.19 1.07 13.08
N ASN A 192 11.68 0.93 11.87
CA ASN A 192 12.22 -0.02 10.92
C ASN A 192 13.39 0.62 10.17
N ALA A 193 14.59 0.06 10.36
CA ALA A 193 15.80 0.44 9.62
C ALA A 193 16.18 -0.59 8.55
N LYS A 194 15.33 -1.59 8.31
CA LYS A 194 15.56 -2.62 7.31
C LYS A 194 14.55 -2.47 6.17
N ASP A 195 15.02 -2.66 4.96
CA ASP A 195 14.15 -2.69 3.80
C ASP A 195 13.04 -3.72 3.98
N THR A 196 11.81 -3.26 3.89
CA THR A 196 10.62 -4.10 3.92
C THR A 196 9.88 -3.93 2.61
N VAL A 197 9.57 -5.03 1.95
CA VAL A 197 8.81 -5.00 0.70
C VAL A 197 7.34 -5.31 0.98
N LEU A 198 6.46 -4.39 0.60
CA LEU A 198 5.03 -4.60 0.52
C LEU A 198 4.66 -4.82 -0.95
N ASN A 199 4.04 -5.95 -1.27
CA ASN A 199 3.52 -6.20 -2.61
C ASN A 199 2.13 -5.57 -2.72
N ALA A 200 2.06 -4.43 -3.43
CA ALA A 200 0.81 -3.73 -3.71
C ALA A 200 0.22 -4.26 -5.02
N TYR A 201 -0.98 -4.81 -4.96
CA TYR A 201 -1.74 -5.20 -6.13
C TYR A 201 -2.69 -4.08 -6.55
N SER A 202 -2.85 -3.91 -7.85
CA SER A 202 -3.84 -3.01 -8.45
C SER A 202 -4.59 -3.75 -9.54
N GLN A 203 -5.86 -3.38 -9.71
CA GLN A 203 -6.73 -3.90 -10.75
C GLN A 203 -7.39 -2.72 -11.46
N LEU A 204 -7.03 -2.51 -12.71
CA LEU A 204 -7.58 -1.46 -13.54
C LEU A 204 -7.73 -1.97 -14.96
N ASP A 205 -8.90 -1.70 -15.57
CA ASP A 205 -9.25 -2.09 -16.94
C ASP A 205 -9.03 -3.59 -17.24
N GLY A 206 -9.36 -4.45 -16.26
CA GLY A 206 -9.23 -5.89 -16.37
C GLY A 206 -7.80 -6.44 -16.22
N VAL A 207 -6.82 -5.58 -15.98
CA VAL A 207 -5.41 -5.97 -15.82
C VAL A 207 -5.01 -5.96 -14.35
N LEU A 208 -4.54 -7.11 -13.86
CA LEU A 208 -3.94 -7.23 -12.53
C LEU A 208 -2.45 -6.91 -12.59
N ARG A 209 -2.00 -5.99 -11.75
CA ARG A 209 -0.58 -5.63 -11.62
C ARG A 209 -0.12 -5.82 -10.18
N MET A 210 1.14 -6.11 -9.99
CA MET A 210 1.82 -6.14 -8.71
C MET A 210 2.99 -5.17 -8.75
N THR A 211 3.01 -4.24 -7.80
CA THR A 211 4.06 -3.22 -7.64
C THR A 211 4.76 -3.46 -6.30
N PRO A 212 6.06 -3.74 -6.28
CA PRO A 212 6.83 -3.77 -5.04
C PRO A 212 6.99 -2.35 -4.49
N TRP A 213 6.55 -2.14 -3.23
CA TRP A 213 6.84 -0.95 -2.46
C TRP A 213 7.95 -1.27 -1.47
N LYS A 214 9.11 -0.67 -1.64
CA LYS A 214 10.24 -0.88 -0.72
C LYS A 214 10.24 0.23 0.30
N LEU A 215 9.85 -0.08 1.53
CA LEU A 215 9.97 0.80 2.67
C LEU A 215 11.41 0.75 3.15
N THR A 216 12.14 1.86 2.99
CA THR A 216 13.56 1.95 3.34
C THR A 216 13.76 2.41 4.78
N SER A 217 12.89 3.29 5.29
CA SER A 217 12.89 3.63 6.71
C SER A 217 11.55 4.12 7.20
N THR A 218 11.31 3.95 8.49
CA THR A 218 10.21 4.60 9.22
C THR A 218 10.74 5.22 10.50
N ALA A 219 10.16 6.35 10.92
CA ALA A 219 10.47 6.98 12.20
C ALA A 219 9.20 7.49 12.87
N GLY A 220 9.20 7.46 14.19
CA GLY A 220 8.06 7.87 15.00
C GLY A 220 6.86 6.93 14.89
N THR A 221 7.10 5.68 14.55
CA THR A 221 6.03 4.67 14.42
C THR A 221 5.37 4.40 15.77
N ARG A 222 4.04 4.43 15.78
CA ARG A 222 3.21 4.16 16.94
C ARG A 222 2.07 3.25 16.56
N THR A 223 1.78 2.27 17.41
CA THR A 223 0.69 1.33 17.19
C THR A 223 -0.14 1.10 18.44
N ARG A 224 -1.39 0.70 18.26
CA ARG A 224 -2.29 0.27 19.34
C ARG A 224 -3.37 -0.66 18.82
N LEU A 225 -3.95 -1.43 19.72
CA LEU A 225 -5.19 -2.15 19.45
C LEU A 225 -6.38 -1.17 19.50
N GLY A 226 -7.29 -1.25 18.56
CA GLY A 226 -8.42 -0.33 18.44
C GLY A 226 -7.97 1.09 18.14
N GLY A 227 -8.64 2.06 18.75
CA GLY A 227 -8.24 3.47 18.74
C GLY A 227 -8.73 4.28 17.54
N ALA A 228 -9.53 3.72 16.63
CA ALA A 228 -10.13 4.46 15.53
C ALA A 228 -11.62 4.74 15.79
N ARG A 229 -12.07 5.87 15.26
CA ARG A 229 -13.45 6.21 15.02
C ARG A 229 -13.63 6.51 13.54
N LEU A 230 -14.55 5.84 12.87
CA LEU A 230 -14.88 5.99 11.47
C LEU A 230 -16.32 6.45 11.29
N THR A 231 -16.51 7.49 10.52
CA THR A 231 -17.81 7.92 10.00
C THR A 231 -17.76 7.81 8.48
N LEU A 232 -18.74 7.15 7.90
CA LEU A 232 -18.89 7.03 6.44
C LEU A 232 -19.99 7.99 5.97
N GLY A 233 -19.71 8.71 4.89
CA GLY A 233 -20.65 9.63 4.26
C GLY A 233 -21.53 8.96 3.22
N ASP A 234 -22.04 9.71 2.27
CA ASP A 234 -23.01 9.30 1.25
C ASP A 234 -22.39 9.04 -0.14
N HIS A 235 -21.07 9.19 -0.29
CA HIS A 235 -20.36 8.89 -1.54
C HIS A 235 -20.44 7.38 -1.87
N PRO A 236 -20.40 6.98 -3.17
CA PRO A 236 -20.43 5.56 -3.57
C PRO A 236 -19.38 4.66 -2.87
N ILE A 237 -18.13 5.14 -2.69
CA ILE A 237 -17.10 4.43 -1.92
C ILE A 237 -17.56 4.18 -0.47
N ALA A 238 -18.19 5.16 0.16
CA ALA A 238 -18.73 5.01 1.51
C ALA A 238 -19.89 3.99 1.56
N ALA A 239 -20.73 3.98 0.52
CA ALA A 239 -21.81 3.00 0.39
C ALA A 239 -21.24 1.57 0.28
N GLU A 240 -20.21 1.38 -0.54
CA GLU A 240 -19.52 0.09 -0.66
C GLU A 240 -18.89 -0.34 0.67
N LEU A 241 -18.15 0.56 1.35
CA LEU A 241 -17.54 0.27 2.66
C LEU A 241 -18.57 -0.22 3.70
N ARG A 242 -19.82 0.26 3.65
CA ARG A 242 -20.89 -0.26 4.51
C ARG A 242 -21.24 -1.72 4.21
N THR A 243 -21.21 -2.12 2.93
CA THR A 243 -21.52 -3.50 2.54
C THR A 243 -20.49 -4.50 3.06
N LEU A 244 -19.25 -4.05 3.33
CA LEU A 244 -18.14 -4.89 3.80
C LEU A 244 -18.33 -5.37 5.26
N ARG A 245 -19.33 -4.88 5.97
CA ARG A 245 -19.60 -5.24 7.38
C ARG A 245 -18.35 -5.08 8.26
N LEU A 246 -17.74 -3.90 8.18
CA LEU A 246 -16.58 -3.56 9.00
C LEU A 246 -16.88 -3.73 10.48
N SER A 247 -15.89 -4.19 11.24
CA SER A 247 -16.02 -4.27 12.70
C SER A 247 -16.25 -2.88 13.29
N ARG A 248 -17.10 -2.78 14.33
CA ARG A 248 -17.38 -1.50 15.03
C ARG A 248 -16.12 -0.85 15.64
N ARG A 249 -15.12 -1.67 15.99
CA ARG A 249 -13.83 -1.23 16.52
C ARG A 249 -12.74 -1.68 15.55
N ALA A 250 -11.81 -0.79 15.26
CA ALA A 250 -10.61 -1.18 14.53
C ALA A 250 -9.88 -2.30 15.29
N LEU A 251 -9.30 -3.23 14.57
CA LEU A 251 -8.41 -4.24 15.13
C LEU A 251 -7.13 -3.58 15.64
N MET A 252 -6.60 -2.66 14.84
CA MET A 252 -5.40 -1.91 15.17
C MET A 252 -5.41 -0.54 14.48
N THR A 253 -4.63 0.38 15.04
CA THR A 253 -4.25 1.63 14.38
C THR A 253 -2.74 1.80 14.46
N THR A 254 -2.17 2.37 13.41
CA THR A 254 -0.74 2.70 13.33
C THR A 254 -0.60 4.11 12.79
N SER A 255 0.35 4.87 13.30
CA SER A 255 0.81 6.13 12.69
C SER A 255 2.31 6.10 12.51
N VAL A 256 2.78 6.72 11.44
CA VAL A 256 4.19 6.87 11.11
C VAL A 256 4.43 8.36 10.85
N ASP A 257 5.33 8.96 11.62
CA ASP A 257 5.58 10.39 11.54
C ASP A 257 6.53 10.73 10.37
N ARG A 258 7.38 9.78 9.97
CA ARG A 258 8.24 9.88 8.79
C ARG A 258 8.43 8.52 8.14
N LEU A 259 8.28 8.50 6.82
CA LEU A 259 8.36 7.32 5.98
C LEU A 259 9.17 7.65 4.73
N THR A 260 10.12 6.80 4.37
CA THR A 260 10.81 6.81 3.07
C THR A 260 10.59 5.49 2.36
N MET A 261 10.34 5.54 1.07
CA MET A 261 10.06 4.34 0.27
C MET A 261 10.32 4.57 -1.21
N THR A 262 10.40 3.48 -1.97
CA THR A 262 10.39 3.53 -3.43
C THR A 262 9.24 2.72 -3.99
N PHE A 263 8.70 3.19 -5.11
CA PHE A 263 7.75 2.45 -5.92
C PHE A 263 8.49 1.92 -7.15
N GLU A 264 8.55 0.60 -7.25
CA GLU A 264 9.19 -0.08 -8.38
C GLU A 264 8.26 -0.13 -9.60
N ASP A 265 8.81 -0.57 -10.74
CA ASP A 265 8.00 -0.90 -11.91
C ASP A 265 6.95 -1.95 -11.59
N PRO A 266 5.73 -1.82 -12.14
CA PRO A 266 4.71 -2.83 -11.97
C PRO A 266 4.98 -4.04 -12.86
N THR A 267 4.61 -5.21 -12.35
CA THR A 267 4.58 -6.45 -13.12
C THR A 267 3.14 -6.85 -13.38
N THR A 268 2.77 -7.10 -14.64
CA THR A 268 1.47 -7.66 -14.97
C THR A 268 1.43 -9.13 -14.54
N ILE A 269 0.37 -9.50 -13.86
CA ILE A 269 0.12 -10.87 -13.40
C ILE A 269 -0.87 -11.52 -14.37
N SER A 270 -0.44 -12.59 -15.00
CA SER A 270 -1.21 -13.38 -15.99
C SER A 270 -1.47 -14.81 -15.51
#